data_2f59dd18902ac518867dd5aea1ce59ac
#
_entry.id   2f59dd18902ac518867dd5aea1ce59ac
#
_cell.length_a   1.000
_cell.length_b   1.000
_cell.length_c   1.000
_cell.angle_alpha   90.00
_cell.angle_beta   90.00
_cell.angle_gamma   90.00
#
_symmetry.space_group_name_H-M   'P 1'
#
loop_
_entity.id
_entity.type
_entity.pdbx_description
1 polymer ?
#
loop_
_entity_poly.entity_id
_entity_poly.type
_entity_poly.pdbx_seq_one_letter_code
_entity_poly.pdbx_strand_id
1 'polypeptide(L)'
;VMLSANAFAGNITYGISSGLLDSTSRCLAFLPLAHAYGCAFDFLTSFCCGSHTTYLGKIPSPKILMKALSEIKPTVIFTVPLIIEKIYRKQIQPMLEKKSMQFMLNVPLLDSTILSTINKKLTETFGNEFSEVIIGGAALNPEAEEFFKKIGFRFTVGYGMTECAPLISHSFWHEFKLHSVGKILPTMEAKIL
;
A
#
# COMPACT_ATOMS: atom_id res chain seq x y z
N VAL A 1 -8.80 20.16 11.75
CA VAL A 1 -7.42 20.18 12.27
C VAL A 1 -6.64 21.23 11.50
N MET A 2 -5.89 22.08 12.18
CA MET A 2 -4.95 23.02 11.56
C MET A 2 -3.56 22.36 11.56
N LEU A 3 -2.97 22.19 10.40
CA LEU A 3 -1.63 21.64 10.23
C LEU A 3 -0.68 22.72 9.73
N SER A 4 0.52 22.76 10.30
CA SER A 4 1.56 23.68 9.84
C SER A 4 2.25 23.15 8.59
N ALA A 5 2.83 24.04 7.79
CA ALA A 5 3.68 23.64 6.67
C ALA A 5 4.87 22.77 7.14
N ASN A 6 5.41 23.04 8.32
CA ASN A 6 6.51 22.27 8.90
C ASN A 6 6.13 20.81 9.22
N ALA A 7 4.89 20.57 9.64
CA ALA A 7 4.40 19.20 9.90
C ALA A 7 4.37 18.38 8.59
N PHE A 8 3.90 18.97 7.49
CA PHE A 8 3.97 18.31 6.18
C PHE A 8 5.41 18.15 5.71
N ALA A 9 6.28 19.14 5.93
CA ALA A 9 7.69 19.08 5.53
C ALA A 9 8.40 17.87 6.16
N GLY A 10 8.11 17.52 7.41
CA GLY A 10 8.64 16.32 8.06
C GLY A 10 8.28 15.03 7.32
N ASN A 11 7.03 14.87 6.89
CA ASN A 11 6.56 13.72 6.12
C ASN A 11 7.16 13.69 4.71
N ILE A 12 7.25 14.83 4.03
CA ILE A 12 7.88 14.96 2.71
C ILE A 12 9.37 14.60 2.79
N THR A 13 10.07 15.13 3.79
CA THR A 13 11.49 14.81 4.02
C THR A 13 11.69 13.32 4.21
N TYR A 14 10.84 12.66 5.00
CA TYR A 14 10.88 11.22 5.13
C TYR A 14 10.67 10.51 3.80
N GLY A 15 9.61 10.86 3.06
CA GLY A 15 9.27 10.21 1.80
C GLY A 15 10.40 10.28 0.76
N ILE A 16 11.15 11.38 0.74
CA ILE A 16 12.29 11.58 -0.17
C ILE A 16 13.57 10.93 0.38
N SER A 17 13.94 11.24 1.63
CA SER A 17 15.22 10.78 2.20
C SER A 17 15.29 9.28 2.44
N SER A 18 14.16 8.62 2.66
CA SER A 18 14.08 7.17 2.78
C SER A 18 14.15 6.43 1.44
N GLY A 19 14.05 7.15 0.31
CA GLY A 19 13.94 6.55 -1.02
C GLY A 19 12.56 5.95 -1.31
N LEU A 20 11.53 6.34 -0.56
CA LEU A 20 10.16 5.90 -0.79
C LEU A 20 9.64 6.41 -2.14
N LEU A 21 9.94 7.66 -2.46
CA LEU A 21 9.68 8.29 -3.75
C LEU A 21 10.92 9.05 -4.24
N ASP A 22 11.12 9.03 -5.54
CA ASP A 22 12.17 9.77 -6.25
C ASP A 22 11.66 10.30 -7.60
N SER A 23 12.52 10.96 -8.37
CA SER A 23 12.19 11.53 -9.68
C SER A 23 11.87 10.50 -10.76
N THR A 24 12.16 9.23 -10.55
CA THR A 24 11.82 8.11 -11.47
C THR A 24 10.51 7.45 -11.10
N SER A 25 9.96 7.75 -9.93
CA SER A 25 8.75 7.16 -9.42
C SER A 25 7.52 7.55 -10.25
N ARG A 26 6.64 6.58 -10.45
CA ARG A 26 5.32 6.77 -11.06
C ARG A 26 4.26 6.45 -10.01
N CYS A 27 3.37 7.40 -9.78
CA CYS A 27 2.27 7.29 -8.82
C CYS A 27 0.92 7.34 -9.52
N LEU A 28 -0.04 6.56 -9.06
CA LEU A 28 -1.45 6.71 -9.39
C LEU A 28 -2.18 7.25 -8.18
N ALA A 29 -2.53 8.53 -8.21
CA ALA A 29 -3.25 9.21 -7.15
C ALA A 29 -4.75 8.98 -7.27
N PHE A 30 -5.33 8.25 -6.35
CA PHE A 30 -6.77 7.98 -6.27
C PHE A 30 -7.34 8.20 -4.86
N LEU A 31 -6.48 8.51 -3.89
CA LEU A 31 -6.91 8.94 -2.56
C LEU A 31 -7.41 10.40 -2.61
N PRO A 32 -8.37 10.77 -1.75
CA PRO A 32 -8.83 12.15 -1.67
C PRO A 32 -7.68 13.10 -1.27
N LEU A 33 -7.36 14.08 -2.11
CA LEU A 33 -6.31 15.08 -1.81
C LEU A 33 -6.67 16.01 -0.63
N ALA A 34 -7.96 16.10 -0.28
CA ALA A 34 -8.40 16.79 0.93
C ALA A 34 -8.07 16.02 2.22
N HIS A 35 -7.72 14.74 2.14
CA HIS A 35 -7.26 13.92 3.25
C HIS A 35 -5.74 14.02 3.38
N ALA A 36 -5.23 14.16 4.63
CA ALA A 36 -3.80 14.35 4.89
C ALA A 36 -2.90 13.31 4.21
N TYR A 37 -3.34 12.04 4.13
CA TYR A 37 -2.58 10.96 3.50
C TYR A 37 -2.39 11.19 1.98
N GLY A 38 -3.46 11.43 1.24
CA GLY A 38 -3.38 11.74 -0.19
C GLY A 38 -2.65 13.06 -0.46
N CYS A 39 -2.90 14.08 0.38
CA CYS A 39 -2.19 15.36 0.29
C CYS A 39 -0.68 15.20 0.45
N ALA A 40 -0.23 14.50 1.50
CA ALA A 40 1.19 14.37 1.79
C ALA A 40 1.94 13.54 0.75
N PHE A 41 1.43 12.37 0.38
CA PHE A 41 2.18 11.40 -0.43
C PHE A 41 1.82 11.40 -1.90
N ASP A 42 0.51 11.41 -2.26
CA ASP A 42 0.12 11.45 -3.67
C ASP A 42 0.37 12.81 -4.33
N PHE A 43 0.41 13.89 -3.55
CA PHE A 43 0.62 15.23 -4.08
C PHE A 43 1.96 15.84 -3.65
N LEU A 44 2.11 16.23 -2.37
CA LEU A 44 3.24 17.05 -1.95
C LEU A 44 4.59 16.33 -2.09
N THR A 45 4.72 15.11 -1.60
CA THR A 45 5.98 14.35 -1.72
C THR A 45 6.31 14.07 -3.17
N SER A 46 5.33 13.62 -3.95
CA SER A 46 5.48 13.35 -5.38
C SER A 46 5.91 14.60 -6.14
N PHE A 47 5.32 15.77 -5.85
CA PHE A 47 5.68 17.05 -6.46
C PHE A 47 7.11 17.48 -6.07
N CYS A 48 7.46 17.38 -4.78
CA CYS A 48 8.76 17.81 -4.28
C CYS A 48 9.93 16.96 -4.79
N CYS A 49 9.72 15.66 -5.03
CA CYS A 49 10.77 14.80 -5.59
C CYS A 49 10.77 14.73 -7.12
N GLY A 50 9.82 15.39 -7.79
CA GLY A 50 9.74 15.41 -9.25
C GLY A 50 9.23 14.11 -9.87
N SER A 51 8.47 13.31 -9.14
CA SER A 51 7.89 12.06 -9.63
C SER A 51 6.73 12.31 -10.61
N HIS A 52 6.44 11.33 -11.46
CA HIS A 52 5.29 11.37 -12.34
C HIS A 52 4.03 10.90 -11.62
N THR A 53 3.06 11.81 -11.42
CA THR A 53 1.79 11.48 -10.76
C THR A 53 0.61 11.59 -11.73
N THR A 54 -0.13 10.51 -11.88
CA THR A 54 -1.39 10.48 -12.62
C THR A 54 -2.57 10.54 -11.65
N TYR A 55 -3.44 11.52 -11.79
CA TYR A 55 -4.66 11.64 -10.97
C TYR A 55 -5.83 10.91 -11.64
N LEU A 56 -6.48 10.03 -10.89
CA LEU A 56 -7.56 9.18 -11.44
C LEU A 56 -8.77 9.97 -11.94
N GLY A 57 -9.08 11.13 -11.40
CA GLY A 57 -10.15 12.03 -11.84
C GLY A 57 -11.58 11.45 -11.77
N LYS A 58 -11.74 10.24 -11.23
CA LYS A 58 -13.02 9.51 -11.09
C LYS A 58 -13.07 8.84 -9.72
N ILE A 59 -14.28 8.54 -9.25
CA ILE A 59 -14.47 7.75 -8.03
C ILE A 59 -13.85 6.36 -8.25
N PRO A 60 -12.93 5.91 -7.39
CA PRO A 60 -12.21 4.65 -7.56
C PRO A 60 -13.15 3.46 -7.35
N SER A 61 -13.72 2.91 -8.43
CA SER A 61 -14.30 1.57 -8.39
C SER A 61 -13.23 0.52 -8.66
N PRO A 62 -13.36 -0.73 -8.20
CA PRO A 62 -12.36 -1.77 -8.45
C PRO A 62 -12.02 -1.92 -9.93
N LYS A 63 -13.01 -1.87 -10.82
CA LYS A 63 -12.81 -1.99 -12.27
C LYS A 63 -12.01 -0.82 -12.85
N ILE A 64 -12.35 0.42 -12.46
CA ILE A 64 -11.65 1.62 -12.93
C ILE A 64 -10.21 1.62 -12.40
N LEU A 65 -10.04 1.29 -11.12
CA LEU A 65 -8.73 1.27 -10.48
C LEU A 65 -7.81 0.22 -11.11
N MET A 66 -8.28 -1.01 -11.29
CA MET A 66 -7.50 -2.08 -11.92
C MET A 66 -7.07 -1.72 -13.34
N LYS A 67 -7.97 -1.09 -14.13
CA LYS A 67 -7.62 -0.59 -15.46
C LYS A 67 -6.53 0.48 -15.38
N ALA A 68 -6.67 1.47 -14.50
CA ALA A 68 -5.69 2.54 -14.33
C ALA A 68 -4.33 2.01 -13.86
N LEU A 69 -4.31 1.08 -12.89
CA LEU A 69 -3.09 0.43 -12.41
C LEU A 69 -2.35 -0.31 -13.53
N SER A 70 -3.08 -1.05 -14.38
CA SER A 70 -2.48 -1.77 -15.52
C SER A 70 -1.94 -0.86 -16.62
N GLU A 71 -2.53 0.32 -16.82
CA GLU A 71 -2.10 1.30 -17.82
C GLU A 71 -0.93 2.16 -17.32
N ILE A 72 -1.00 2.65 -16.10
CA ILE A 72 -0.01 3.57 -15.50
C ILE A 72 1.21 2.81 -14.98
N LYS A 73 1.00 1.57 -14.48
CA LYS A 73 2.06 0.73 -13.89
C LYS A 73 2.85 1.48 -12.82
N PRO A 74 2.21 1.90 -11.74
CA PRO A 74 2.87 2.71 -10.70
C PRO A 74 4.01 1.94 -10.06
N THR A 75 5.05 2.65 -9.64
CA THR A 75 6.19 2.08 -8.92
C THR A 75 5.99 2.02 -7.42
N VAL A 76 5.14 2.89 -6.87
CA VAL A 76 4.67 2.88 -5.48
C VAL A 76 3.17 3.13 -5.48
N ILE A 77 2.44 2.44 -4.60
CA ILE A 77 0.99 2.53 -4.53
C ILE A 77 0.58 2.89 -3.11
N PHE A 78 -0.03 4.06 -2.93
CA PHE A 78 -0.66 4.47 -1.68
C PHE A 78 -2.14 4.09 -1.70
N THR A 79 -2.59 3.36 -0.68
CA THR A 79 -3.97 2.85 -0.66
C THR A 79 -4.51 2.71 0.77
N VAL A 80 -5.78 2.34 0.86
CA VAL A 80 -6.48 2.10 2.12
C VAL A 80 -6.96 0.65 2.21
N PRO A 81 -7.14 0.09 3.43
CA PRO A 81 -7.57 -1.30 3.63
C PRO A 81 -8.80 -1.67 2.82
N LEU A 82 -9.79 -0.79 2.77
CA LEU A 82 -11.06 -1.04 2.06
C LEU A 82 -10.86 -1.48 0.60
N ILE A 83 -9.88 -0.93 -0.10
CA ILE A 83 -9.61 -1.26 -1.51
C ILE A 83 -8.95 -2.63 -1.60
N ILE A 84 -7.92 -2.86 -0.80
CA ILE A 84 -7.17 -4.12 -0.78
C ILE A 84 -8.06 -5.28 -0.33
N GLU A 85 -8.86 -5.08 0.71
CA GLU A 85 -9.82 -6.08 1.20
C GLU A 85 -10.91 -6.40 0.19
N LYS A 86 -11.39 -5.42 -0.57
CA LYS A 86 -12.34 -5.68 -1.66
C LYS A 86 -11.72 -6.57 -2.75
N ILE A 87 -10.46 -6.38 -3.07
CA ILE A 87 -9.72 -7.23 -4.01
C ILE A 87 -9.57 -8.63 -3.42
N TYR A 88 -9.14 -8.74 -2.16
CA TYR A 88 -9.02 -10.00 -1.44
C TYR A 88 -10.34 -10.78 -1.44
N ARG A 89 -11.42 -10.17 -0.93
CA ARG A 89 -12.75 -10.82 -0.82
C ARG A 89 -13.37 -11.19 -2.15
N LYS A 90 -13.17 -10.40 -3.20
CA LYS A 90 -13.81 -10.67 -4.50
C LYS A 90 -13.02 -11.61 -5.40
N GLN A 91 -11.71 -11.59 -5.34
CA GLN A 91 -10.87 -12.33 -6.28
C GLN A 91 -10.16 -13.52 -5.64
N ILE A 92 -9.75 -13.41 -4.38
CA ILE A 92 -8.88 -14.38 -3.74
C ILE A 92 -9.69 -15.32 -2.85
N GLN A 93 -10.48 -14.79 -1.93
CA GLN A 93 -11.23 -15.59 -0.96
C GLN A 93 -12.12 -16.65 -1.63
N PRO A 94 -12.95 -16.36 -2.67
CA PRO A 94 -13.78 -17.38 -3.31
C PRO A 94 -12.97 -18.48 -4.00
N MET A 95 -11.73 -18.19 -4.36
CA MET A 95 -10.84 -19.20 -4.94
C MET A 95 -10.28 -20.11 -3.85
N LEU A 96 -9.90 -19.55 -2.70
CA LEU A 96 -9.38 -20.28 -1.55
C LEU A 96 -10.43 -21.19 -0.89
N GLU A 97 -11.71 -20.78 -0.91
CA GLU A 97 -12.83 -21.55 -0.34
C GLU A 97 -13.21 -22.81 -1.14
N LYS A 98 -12.73 -22.95 -2.39
CA LYS A 98 -12.97 -24.14 -3.19
C LYS A 98 -12.29 -25.36 -2.58
N LYS A 99 -13.03 -26.45 -2.35
CA LYS A 99 -12.52 -27.72 -1.78
C LYS A 99 -11.27 -28.24 -2.54
N SER A 100 -11.27 -28.13 -3.88
CA SER A 100 -10.11 -28.51 -4.70
C SER A 100 -8.87 -27.68 -4.38
N MET A 101 -9.03 -26.36 -4.16
CA MET A 101 -7.95 -25.47 -3.80
C MET A 101 -7.41 -25.76 -2.40
N GLN A 102 -8.31 -25.98 -1.43
CA GLN A 102 -7.92 -26.36 -0.07
C GLN A 102 -7.16 -27.69 -0.05
N PHE A 103 -7.59 -28.67 -0.86
CA PHE A 103 -6.86 -29.93 -0.99
C PHE A 103 -5.45 -29.71 -1.59
N MET A 104 -5.34 -28.94 -2.66
CA MET A 104 -4.05 -28.67 -3.31
C MET A 104 -3.09 -27.86 -2.43
N LEU A 105 -3.59 -26.94 -1.60
CA LEU A 105 -2.79 -26.17 -0.64
C LEU A 105 -2.26 -27.01 0.53
N ASN A 106 -2.81 -28.20 0.76
CA ASN A 106 -2.34 -29.15 1.78
C ASN A 106 -1.31 -30.15 1.23
N VAL A 107 -1.03 -30.14 -0.09
CA VAL A 107 -0.02 -31.00 -0.70
C VAL A 107 1.32 -30.28 -0.74
N PRO A 108 2.38 -30.77 -0.07
CA PRO A 108 3.72 -30.20 -0.13
C PRO A 108 4.20 -30.04 -1.58
N LEU A 109 4.87 -28.93 -1.90
CA LEU A 109 5.32 -28.49 -3.23
C LEU A 109 4.23 -27.92 -4.13
N LEU A 110 2.97 -28.33 -4.04
CA LEU A 110 1.88 -27.70 -4.81
C LEU A 110 1.45 -26.38 -4.18
N ASP A 111 1.47 -26.27 -2.86
CA ASP A 111 1.13 -25.06 -2.12
C ASP A 111 1.99 -23.87 -2.56
N SER A 112 3.31 -24.02 -2.61
CA SER A 112 4.24 -22.96 -3.00
C SER A 112 4.01 -22.49 -4.45
N THR A 113 3.74 -23.43 -5.37
CA THR A 113 3.46 -23.12 -6.79
C THR A 113 2.14 -22.36 -6.94
N ILE A 114 1.11 -22.76 -6.18
CA ILE A 114 -0.19 -22.10 -6.19
C ILE A 114 -0.08 -20.70 -5.60
N LEU A 115 0.55 -20.57 -4.44
CA LEU A 115 0.75 -19.27 -3.76
C LEU A 115 1.55 -18.30 -4.64
N SER A 116 2.61 -18.78 -5.30
CA SER A 116 3.38 -17.95 -6.23
C SER A 116 2.56 -17.53 -7.46
N THR A 117 1.71 -18.41 -7.98
CA THR A 117 0.79 -18.09 -9.08
C THR A 117 -0.24 -17.04 -8.69
N ILE A 118 -0.77 -17.13 -7.47
CA ILE A 118 -1.69 -16.13 -6.92
C ILE A 118 -0.98 -14.79 -6.76
N ASN A 119 0.23 -14.79 -6.19
CA ASN A 119 1.04 -13.57 -6.05
C ASN A 119 1.31 -12.92 -7.42
N LYS A 120 1.71 -13.72 -8.42
CA LYS A 120 1.95 -13.23 -9.79
C LYS A 120 0.71 -12.56 -10.37
N LYS A 121 -0.46 -13.20 -10.31
CA LYS A 121 -1.72 -12.62 -10.81
C LYS A 121 -2.11 -11.35 -10.06
N LEU A 122 -1.92 -11.33 -8.75
CA LEU A 122 -2.17 -10.14 -7.94
C LEU A 122 -1.23 -9.01 -8.33
N THR A 123 0.07 -9.29 -8.46
CA THR A 123 1.09 -8.33 -8.89
C THR A 123 0.78 -7.77 -10.28
N GLU A 124 0.36 -8.61 -11.23
CA GLU A 124 -0.10 -8.18 -12.56
C GLU A 124 -1.30 -7.24 -12.49
N THR A 125 -2.25 -7.50 -11.58
CA THR A 125 -3.42 -6.62 -11.33
C THR A 125 -3.02 -5.23 -10.88
N PHE A 126 -1.90 -5.11 -10.14
CA PHE A 126 -1.35 -3.84 -9.67
C PHE A 126 -0.33 -3.20 -10.65
N GLY A 127 -0.24 -3.67 -11.89
CA GLY A 127 0.61 -3.10 -12.94
C GLY A 127 2.01 -3.69 -13.01
N ASN A 128 2.35 -4.66 -12.16
CA ASN A 128 3.58 -5.47 -12.17
C ASN A 128 4.90 -4.75 -11.84
N GLU A 129 4.94 -3.42 -11.87
CA GLU A 129 6.18 -2.65 -11.74
C GLU A 129 6.38 -1.98 -10.36
N PHE A 130 5.43 -2.18 -9.42
CA PHE A 130 5.53 -1.56 -8.11
C PHE A 130 6.60 -2.23 -7.22
N SER A 131 7.31 -1.41 -6.45
CA SER A 131 8.22 -1.84 -5.38
C SER A 131 7.43 -2.32 -4.16
N GLU A 132 6.40 -1.56 -3.77
CA GLU A 132 5.53 -1.89 -2.65
C GLU A 132 4.16 -1.20 -2.72
N VAL A 133 3.21 -1.76 -1.99
CA VAL A 133 1.89 -1.19 -1.73
C VAL A 133 1.82 -0.75 -0.28
N ILE A 134 1.62 0.53 -0.04
CA ILE A 134 1.56 1.11 1.31
C ILE A 134 0.10 1.29 1.69
N ILE A 135 -0.31 0.62 2.75
CA ILE A 135 -1.69 0.60 3.23
C ILE A 135 -1.76 1.45 4.49
N GLY A 136 -2.59 2.48 4.47
CA GLY A 136 -2.75 3.41 5.59
C GLY A 136 -4.19 3.83 5.80
N GLY A 137 -4.45 4.56 6.89
CA GLY A 137 -5.74 5.16 7.20
C GLY A 137 -6.67 4.31 8.07
N ALA A 138 -6.47 3.00 8.15
CA ALA A 138 -7.15 2.07 9.06
C ALA A 138 -6.35 0.76 9.21
N ALA A 139 -6.71 -0.06 10.18
CA ALA A 139 -6.15 -1.39 10.32
C ALA A 139 -6.57 -2.30 9.14
N LEU A 140 -5.63 -3.07 8.62
CA LEU A 140 -5.91 -4.11 7.63
C LEU A 140 -6.55 -5.32 8.31
N ASN A 141 -7.48 -5.98 7.63
CA ASN A 141 -8.05 -7.24 8.13
C ASN A 141 -6.96 -8.29 8.35
N PRO A 142 -6.84 -8.92 9.54
CA PRO A 142 -5.76 -9.85 9.87
C PRO A 142 -5.64 -11.03 8.91
N GLU A 143 -6.76 -11.63 8.47
CA GLU A 143 -6.75 -12.72 7.49
C GLU A 143 -6.13 -12.30 6.15
N ALA A 144 -6.49 -11.11 5.68
CA ALA A 144 -5.95 -10.57 4.43
C ALA A 144 -4.45 -10.26 4.59
N GLU A 145 -4.05 -9.68 5.71
CA GLU A 145 -2.67 -9.36 6.04
C GLU A 145 -1.78 -10.61 6.05
N GLU A 146 -2.20 -11.65 6.79
CA GLU A 146 -1.52 -12.94 6.88
C GLU A 146 -1.42 -13.61 5.51
N PHE A 147 -2.51 -13.57 4.74
CA PHE A 147 -2.53 -14.14 3.40
C PHE A 147 -1.56 -13.41 2.46
N PHE A 148 -1.57 -12.09 2.41
CA PHE A 148 -0.66 -11.33 1.57
C PHE A 148 0.81 -11.56 1.96
N LYS A 149 1.10 -11.67 3.25
CA LYS A 149 2.44 -12.02 3.72
C LYS A 149 2.83 -13.44 3.30
N LYS A 150 1.90 -14.40 3.43
CA LYS A 150 2.12 -15.81 3.05
C LYS A 150 2.45 -15.97 1.56
N ILE A 151 1.77 -15.25 0.68
CA ILE A 151 2.04 -15.30 -0.76
C ILE A 151 3.27 -14.50 -1.18
N GLY A 152 3.89 -13.73 -0.28
CA GLY A 152 5.01 -12.84 -0.60
C GLY A 152 4.62 -11.60 -1.39
N PHE A 153 3.37 -11.11 -1.25
CA PHE A 153 2.95 -9.85 -1.85
C PHE A 153 3.69 -8.67 -1.21
N ARG A 154 4.18 -7.74 -2.02
CA ARG A 154 4.99 -6.61 -1.55
C ARG A 154 4.10 -5.50 -0.99
N PHE A 155 3.75 -5.59 0.26
CA PHE A 155 2.93 -4.59 0.95
C PHE A 155 3.50 -4.26 2.33
N THR A 156 3.08 -3.12 2.85
CA THR A 156 3.31 -2.69 4.23
C THR A 156 2.10 -1.97 4.77
N VAL A 157 1.97 -1.93 6.09
CA VAL A 157 0.95 -1.14 6.78
C VAL A 157 1.64 -0.02 7.53
N GLY A 158 1.28 1.21 7.21
CA GLY A 158 1.74 2.40 7.93
C GLY A 158 0.67 2.92 8.89
N TYR A 159 1.10 3.56 9.97
CA TYR A 159 0.22 4.20 10.93
C TYR A 159 0.43 5.71 10.92
N GLY A 160 -0.69 6.41 11.00
CA GLY A 160 -0.70 7.86 11.07
C GLY A 160 -2.05 8.39 11.49
N MET A 161 -2.09 9.69 11.71
CA MET A 161 -3.29 10.43 12.05
C MET A 161 -3.22 11.84 11.48
N THR A 162 -4.36 12.46 11.24
CA THR A 162 -4.43 13.79 10.62
C THR A 162 -3.57 14.82 11.36
N GLU A 163 -3.58 14.78 12.69
CA GLU A 163 -2.83 15.68 13.57
C GLU A 163 -1.31 15.60 13.40
N CYS A 164 -0.80 14.51 12.80
CA CYS A 164 0.64 14.28 12.54
C CYS A 164 1.04 14.49 11.07
N ALA A 165 0.15 14.93 10.20
CA ALA A 165 0.33 15.36 8.80
C ALA A 165 0.88 14.32 7.78
N PRO A 166 0.50 13.08 7.69
CA PRO A 166 -0.20 12.22 8.65
C PRO A 166 0.65 11.12 9.29
N LEU A 167 1.79 10.71 8.65
CA LEU A 167 2.50 9.46 8.93
C LEU A 167 3.33 9.55 10.22
N ILE A 168 3.17 8.57 11.08
CA ILE A 168 3.90 8.43 12.35
C ILE A 168 4.89 7.28 12.28
N SER A 169 4.46 6.14 11.69
CA SER A 169 5.31 4.95 11.59
C SER A 169 5.14 4.24 10.25
N HIS A 170 6.23 3.67 9.79
CA HIS A 170 6.33 2.91 8.55
C HIS A 170 7.56 1.99 8.60
N SER A 171 7.50 0.88 7.90
CA SER A 171 8.66 0.06 7.52
C SER A 171 8.45 -0.41 6.08
N PHE A 172 9.52 -0.54 5.31
CA PHE A 172 9.44 -1.10 3.97
C PHE A 172 8.97 -2.54 3.99
N TRP A 173 8.36 -3.02 2.92
CA TRP A 173 7.73 -4.35 2.83
C TRP A 173 8.65 -5.51 3.24
N HIS A 174 9.94 -5.41 2.99
CA HIS A 174 10.93 -6.44 3.34
C HIS A 174 11.24 -6.48 4.85
N GLU A 175 11.03 -5.37 5.58
CA GLU A 175 11.13 -5.28 7.03
C GLU A 175 9.78 -5.45 7.75
N PHE A 176 8.68 -5.50 6.98
CA PHE A 176 7.33 -5.55 7.52
C PHE A 176 7.08 -6.83 8.34
N LYS A 177 6.56 -6.65 9.54
CA LYS A 177 6.14 -7.72 10.46
C LYS A 177 4.62 -7.72 10.57
N LEU A 178 4.03 -8.90 10.58
CA LEU A 178 2.58 -9.07 10.79
C LEU A 178 2.12 -8.37 12.07
N HIS A 179 0.95 -7.76 11.97
CA HIS A 179 0.30 -7.03 13.07
C HIS A 179 1.11 -5.85 13.61
N SER A 180 2.04 -5.35 12.81
CA SER A 180 2.85 -4.17 13.12
C SER A 180 2.55 -3.05 12.13
N VAL A 181 2.68 -1.82 12.59
CA VAL A 181 2.55 -0.62 11.77
C VAL A 181 3.92 0.01 11.43
N GLY A 182 4.98 -0.76 11.62
CA GLY A 182 6.34 -0.32 11.34
C GLY A 182 7.03 0.43 12.47
N LYS A 183 8.18 1.01 12.15
CA LYS A 183 9.01 1.80 13.06
C LYS A 183 8.57 3.26 13.04
N ILE A 184 8.73 3.96 14.17
CA ILE A 184 8.51 5.41 14.24
C ILE A 184 9.47 6.09 13.25
N LEU A 185 8.95 7.09 12.54
CA LEU A 185 9.74 7.83 11.57
C LEU A 185 10.89 8.60 12.25
N PRO A 186 12.05 8.72 11.61
CA PRO A 186 13.16 9.52 12.14
C PRO A 186 12.81 11.01 12.39
N THR A 187 11.76 11.50 11.73
CA THR A 187 11.24 12.87 11.89
C THR A 187 10.20 13.02 12.99
N MET A 188 9.92 11.94 13.74
CA MET A 188 8.91 11.90 14.79
C MET A 188 9.51 11.47 16.13
N GLU A 189 8.93 11.98 17.20
CA GLU A 189 9.17 11.50 18.57
C GLU A 189 7.90 10.86 19.12
N ALA A 190 8.02 9.71 19.76
CA ALA A 190 6.89 9.05 20.40
C ALA A 190 7.25 8.51 21.78
N LYS A 191 6.30 8.56 22.69
CA LYS A 191 6.42 8.05 24.04
C LYS A 191 5.16 7.27 24.41
N ILE A 192 5.34 6.09 24.97
CA ILE A 192 4.27 5.31 25.60
C ILE A 192 4.21 5.76 27.07
N LEU A 193 3.02 6.16 27.49
CA LEU A 193 2.76 6.61 28.86
C LEU A 193 2.24 5.47 29.72
#